data_08f492854e9785ae14e9a2ac025434ab
#
_entry.id   08f492854e9785ae14e9a2ac025434ab
#
_cell.length_a   1.000
_cell.length_b   1.000
_cell.length_c   1.000
_cell.angle_alpha   90.00
_cell.angle_beta   90.00
_cell.angle_gamma   90.00
#
_symmetry.space_group_name_H-M   'P 1'
#
loop_
_entity.id
_entity.type
_entity.pdbx_description
1 polymer ?
#
loop_
_entity_poly.entity_id
_entity_poly.type
_entity_poly.pdbx_seq_one_letter_code
_entity_poly.pdbx_strand_id
1 'polypeptide(L)'
;MLCLCVVAFCCISNGMASEVYNNAVKVTFLSWVTGSTKISYERVLPNRQSAEICTSMIGAGYDKFQNKPLGFTMRYSHKFFLTSNYQGGLTGFYVRPEAIYSHYNYNAQETLLRTSARMGALLATTGYQLTYKRLVVDGWVGGGYAFGTPAETGYHHGFALWNVFGKKNENIALSFSIRLGYCF
;
A
#
# COMPACT_ATOMS: atom_id res chain seq x y z
N MET A 1 -10.65 12.76 19.62
CA MET A 1 -11.42 11.56 19.23
C MET A 1 -10.62 10.50 18.44
N LEU A 2 -9.54 10.86 17.77
CA LEU A 2 -8.71 9.90 17.02
C LEU A 2 -7.84 8.97 17.90
N CYS A 3 -7.44 9.44 19.10
CA CYS A 3 -6.59 8.67 20.03
C CYS A 3 -7.32 7.50 20.72
N LEU A 4 -8.63 7.57 20.87
CA LEU A 4 -9.42 6.52 21.54
C LEU A 4 -9.56 5.26 20.67
N CYS A 5 -9.58 5.39 19.34
CA CYS A 5 -9.68 4.25 18.42
C CYS A 5 -8.42 3.39 18.38
N VAL A 6 -7.24 3.97 18.62
CA VAL A 6 -5.97 3.23 18.61
C VAL A 6 -5.84 2.37 19.88
N VAL A 7 -6.30 2.85 21.02
CA VAL A 7 -6.23 2.13 22.30
C VAL A 7 -7.22 0.96 22.36
N ALA A 8 -8.42 1.12 21.77
CA ALA A 8 -9.40 0.03 21.70
C ALA A 8 -8.94 -1.14 20.83
N PHE A 9 -8.06 -0.89 19.85
CA PHE A 9 -7.55 -1.92 18.96
C PHE A 9 -6.48 -2.82 19.61
N CYS A 10 -5.77 -2.32 20.63
CA CYS A 10 -4.74 -3.09 21.35
C CYS A 10 -5.30 -4.13 22.35
N CYS A 11 -6.56 -4.01 22.77
CA CYS A 11 -7.13 -4.89 23.82
C CYS A 11 -7.79 -6.18 23.30
N ILE A 12 -7.91 -6.39 21.99
CA ILE A 12 -8.61 -7.55 21.41
C ILE A 12 -7.71 -8.79 21.24
N SER A 13 -6.42 -8.71 21.60
CA SER A 13 -5.43 -9.73 21.25
C SER A 13 -5.27 -10.90 22.22
N ASN A 14 -6.13 -11.06 23.23
CA ASN A 14 -6.00 -12.16 24.19
C ASN A 14 -7.08 -13.22 24.00
N GLY A 15 -6.70 -14.36 23.40
CA GLY A 15 -7.33 -15.62 23.71
C GLY A 15 -8.15 -16.34 22.64
N MET A 16 -7.62 -16.52 21.45
CA MET A 16 -8.10 -17.59 20.56
C MET A 16 -6.89 -18.23 19.87
N ALA A 17 -6.76 -19.55 19.96
CA ALA A 17 -5.83 -20.32 19.13
C ALA A 17 -6.18 -20.02 17.66
N SER A 18 -5.38 -19.16 17.01
CA SER A 18 -5.62 -18.80 15.62
C SER A 18 -5.01 -19.89 14.74
N GLU A 19 -5.80 -20.41 13.83
CA GLU A 19 -5.27 -21.23 12.75
C GLU A 19 -4.11 -20.48 12.08
N VAL A 20 -2.99 -21.18 11.84
CA VAL A 20 -1.81 -20.58 11.21
C VAL A 20 -2.05 -20.57 9.71
N TYR A 21 -2.29 -19.40 9.16
CA TYR A 21 -2.41 -19.20 7.70
C TYR A 21 -1.08 -18.73 7.13
N ASN A 22 -0.70 -19.33 6.00
CA ASN A 22 0.56 -19.00 5.34
C ASN A 22 0.41 -18.03 4.17
N ASN A 23 -0.81 -17.78 3.74
CA ASN A 23 -1.10 -16.95 2.57
C ASN A 23 -2.25 -15.99 2.87
N ALA A 24 -2.22 -14.82 2.23
CA ALA A 24 -3.31 -13.86 2.25
C ALA A 24 -3.47 -13.18 0.90
N VAL A 25 -4.72 -12.97 0.50
CA VAL A 25 -5.08 -12.05 -0.59
C VAL A 25 -5.72 -10.83 0.02
N LYS A 26 -5.28 -9.63 -0.40
CA LYS A 26 -5.74 -8.37 0.17
C LYS A 26 -6.13 -7.38 -0.93
N VAL A 27 -7.07 -6.52 -0.60
CA VAL A 27 -7.49 -5.38 -1.42
C VAL A 27 -7.24 -4.09 -0.66
N THR A 28 -6.71 -3.08 -1.33
CA THR A 28 -6.52 -1.78 -0.70
C THR A 28 -7.86 -1.08 -0.53
N PHE A 29 -8.19 -0.75 0.71
CA PHE A 29 -9.44 -0.07 1.05
C PHE A 29 -9.50 1.30 0.37
N LEU A 30 -10.63 1.59 -0.26
CA LEU A 30 -10.89 2.83 -0.99
C LEU A 30 -9.88 3.18 -2.12
N SER A 31 -9.11 2.23 -2.63
CA SER A 31 -8.16 2.52 -3.72
C SER A 31 -8.85 3.00 -5.02
N TRP A 32 -10.08 2.56 -5.25
CA TRP A 32 -10.89 3.00 -6.39
C TRP A 32 -11.22 4.50 -6.35
N VAL A 33 -11.28 5.13 -5.16
CA VAL A 33 -11.46 6.59 -5.01
C VAL A 33 -10.24 7.36 -5.53
N THR A 34 -9.07 6.73 -5.50
CA THR A 34 -7.82 7.32 -6.01
C THR A 34 -7.50 6.91 -7.45
N GLY A 35 -8.49 6.43 -8.19
CA GLY A 35 -8.36 6.10 -9.62
C GLY A 35 -7.69 4.77 -9.92
N SER A 36 -7.55 3.87 -8.94
CA SER A 36 -6.92 2.57 -9.15
C SER A 36 -7.51 1.47 -8.29
N THR A 37 -7.55 0.25 -8.82
CA THR A 37 -7.90 -0.94 -8.03
C THR A 37 -6.64 -1.73 -7.75
N LYS A 38 -6.40 -2.05 -6.47
CA LYS A 38 -5.15 -2.68 -5.98
C LYS A 38 -5.45 -4.00 -5.30
N ILE A 39 -4.80 -5.06 -5.79
CA ILE A 39 -4.88 -6.41 -5.22
C ILE A 39 -3.47 -6.84 -4.86
N SER A 40 -3.30 -7.47 -3.71
CA SER A 40 -2.02 -8.03 -3.28
C SER A 40 -2.16 -9.46 -2.79
N TYR A 41 -1.06 -10.19 -2.97
CA TYR A 41 -0.85 -11.53 -2.43
C TYR A 41 0.36 -11.49 -1.49
N GLU A 42 0.15 -11.99 -0.28
CA GLU A 42 1.20 -12.11 0.73
C GLU A 42 1.41 -13.57 1.11
N ARG A 43 2.68 -13.96 1.25
CA ARG A 43 3.09 -15.27 1.71
C ARG A 43 4.00 -15.15 2.93
N VAL A 44 3.71 -15.93 3.96
CA VAL A 44 4.57 -16.07 5.14
C VAL A 44 5.85 -16.80 4.76
N LEU A 45 6.95 -16.32 5.29
CA LEU A 45 8.28 -16.88 5.16
C LEU A 45 8.79 -17.28 6.56
N PRO A 46 9.82 -18.14 6.64
CA PRO A 46 10.48 -18.43 7.91
C PRO A 46 10.99 -17.16 8.63
N ASN A 47 11.29 -17.30 9.92
CA ASN A 47 11.93 -16.24 10.71
C ASN A 47 11.12 -14.94 10.84
N ARG A 48 9.79 -15.03 11.00
CA ARG A 48 8.89 -13.88 11.18
C ARG A 48 8.93 -12.89 10.02
N GLN A 49 8.96 -13.40 8.80
CA GLN A 49 8.99 -12.60 7.59
C GLN A 49 7.78 -12.91 6.72
N SER A 50 7.44 -11.99 5.84
CA SER A 50 6.54 -12.27 4.72
C SER A 50 6.96 -11.48 3.49
N ALA A 51 6.67 -12.03 2.32
CA ALA A 51 6.83 -11.36 1.04
C ALA A 51 5.45 -11.05 0.47
N GLU A 52 5.28 -9.85 -0.05
CA GLU A 52 4.03 -9.39 -0.63
C GLU A 52 4.26 -8.79 -2.02
N ILE A 53 3.45 -9.23 -2.98
CA ILE A 53 3.37 -8.65 -4.31
C ILE A 53 2.00 -7.99 -4.45
N CYS A 54 1.98 -6.74 -4.87
CA CYS A 54 0.75 -6.01 -5.15
C CYS A 54 0.76 -5.54 -6.60
N THR A 55 -0.34 -5.76 -7.29
CA THR A 55 -0.60 -5.19 -8.61
C THR A 55 -1.77 -4.23 -8.54
N SER A 56 -1.75 -3.23 -9.38
CA SER A 56 -2.80 -2.23 -9.47
C SER A 56 -3.07 -1.87 -10.92
N MET A 57 -4.35 -1.79 -11.26
CA MET A 57 -4.79 -1.25 -12.54
C MET A 57 -5.15 0.22 -12.35
N ILE A 58 -4.40 1.10 -13.01
CA ILE A 58 -4.66 2.55 -13.07
C ILE A 58 -5.74 2.80 -14.10
N GLY A 59 -6.72 3.66 -13.77
CA GLY A 59 -7.90 3.89 -14.60
C GLY A 59 -9.10 3.01 -14.22
N ALA A 60 -8.91 2.01 -13.37
CA ALA A 60 -10.01 1.23 -12.79
C ALA A 60 -10.46 1.85 -11.45
N GLY A 61 -11.08 3.04 -11.51
CA GLY A 61 -11.56 3.79 -10.37
C GLY A 61 -12.05 5.18 -10.76
N TYR A 62 -12.29 6.03 -9.78
CA TYR A 62 -12.78 7.39 -9.98
C TYR A 62 -11.67 8.31 -10.53
N ASP A 63 -11.88 8.84 -11.72
CA ASP A 63 -10.96 9.79 -12.35
C ASP A 63 -11.32 11.24 -11.96
N LYS A 64 -10.75 11.71 -10.85
CA LYS A 64 -10.98 13.05 -10.31
C LYS A 64 -10.59 14.16 -11.28
N PHE A 65 -9.60 13.94 -12.10
CA PHE A 65 -9.02 14.95 -12.99
C PHE A 65 -9.45 14.82 -14.43
N GLN A 66 -10.29 13.82 -14.75
CA GLN A 66 -10.78 13.54 -16.11
C GLN A 66 -9.67 13.32 -17.15
N ASN A 67 -8.51 12.87 -16.70
CA ASN A 67 -7.32 12.66 -17.52
C ASN A 67 -7.30 11.30 -18.23
N LYS A 68 -8.32 10.47 -18.02
CA LYS A 68 -8.45 9.11 -18.58
C LYS A 68 -7.15 8.30 -18.45
N PRO A 69 -6.60 8.18 -17.24
CA PRO A 69 -5.36 7.43 -17.05
C PRO A 69 -5.59 5.95 -17.33
N LEU A 70 -4.60 5.31 -17.96
CA LEU A 70 -4.61 3.87 -18.21
C LEU A 70 -3.21 3.32 -18.04
N GLY A 71 -3.05 2.35 -17.15
CA GLY A 71 -1.76 1.74 -16.91
C GLY A 71 -1.77 0.79 -15.71
N PHE A 72 -0.59 0.51 -15.20
CA PHE A 72 -0.42 -0.40 -14.09
C PHE A 72 0.61 0.09 -13.07
N THR A 73 0.49 -0.42 -11.86
CA THR A 73 1.52 -0.31 -10.81
C THR A 73 1.84 -1.70 -10.31
N MET A 74 3.12 -1.97 -10.14
CA MET A 74 3.62 -3.17 -9.45
C MET A 74 4.36 -2.74 -8.19
N ARG A 75 4.18 -3.50 -7.13
CA ARG A 75 4.81 -3.27 -5.84
C ARG A 75 5.28 -4.60 -5.27
N TYR A 76 6.52 -4.63 -4.86
CA TYR A 76 7.07 -5.70 -4.03
C TYR A 76 7.41 -5.15 -2.65
N SER A 77 7.08 -5.90 -1.62
CA SER A 77 7.45 -5.55 -0.26
C SER A 77 7.82 -6.79 0.55
N HIS A 78 8.76 -6.60 1.46
CA HIS A 78 9.22 -7.64 2.36
C HIS A 78 9.01 -7.17 3.81
N LYS A 79 8.20 -7.89 4.59
CA LYS A 79 7.89 -7.53 5.96
C LYS A 79 8.77 -8.30 6.93
N PHE A 80 9.28 -7.60 7.93
CA PHE A 80 9.98 -8.15 9.09
C PHE A 80 9.14 -7.86 10.32
N PHE A 81 8.49 -8.87 10.89
CA PHE A 81 7.65 -8.71 12.07
C PHE A 81 8.50 -8.59 13.33
N LEU A 82 8.40 -7.45 14.01
CA LEU A 82 9.12 -7.14 15.24
C LEU A 82 8.42 -7.73 16.47
N THR A 83 7.10 -7.65 16.49
CA THR A 83 6.24 -8.24 17.50
C THR A 83 5.29 -9.19 16.82
N SER A 84 5.51 -10.47 16.91
CA SER A 84 4.52 -11.46 16.47
C SER A 84 4.06 -12.24 17.67
N ASN A 85 2.76 -12.26 17.93
CA ASN A 85 2.20 -13.35 18.72
C ASN A 85 2.34 -14.59 17.83
N TYR A 86 3.29 -15.44 18.18
CA TYR A 86 3.84 -16.54 17.37
C TYR A 86 2.83 -17.60 16.93
N GLN A 87 1.56 -17.44 17.26
CA GLN A 87 0.50 -18.40 16.97
C GLN A 87 -0.27 -18.14 15.68
N GLY A 88 0.05 -17.10 14.94
CA GLY A 88 -0.74 -16.78 13.74
C GLY A 88 0.02 -15.97 12.68
N GLY A 89 1.09 -16.54 12.17
CA GLY A 89 1.91 -16.16 10.99
C GLY A 89 1.88 -14.74 10.41
N LEU A 90 0.75 -14.06 10.43
CA LEU A 90 0.52 -12.79 9.74
C LEU A 90 0.02 -11.67 10.67
N THR A 91 0.34 -11.71 11.96
CA THR A 91 -0.12 -10.69 12.92
C THR A 91 1.07 -10.07 13.64
N GLY A 92 1.10 -8.75 13.74
CA GLY A 92 2.10 -8.03 14.52
C GLY A 92 2.51 -6.70 13.91
N PHE A 93 3.38 -6.02 14.64
CA PHE A 93 4.06 -4.81 14.19
C PHE A 93 5.25 -5.19 13.30
N TYR A 94 5.41 -4.51 12.19
CA TYR A 94 6.45 -4.82 11.21
C TYR A 94 7.15 -3.57 10.67
N VAL A 95 8.37 -3.78 10.17
CA VAL A 95 9.06 -2.86 9.26
C VAL A 95 9.12 -3.51 7.88
N ARG A 96 9.08 -2.68 6.84
CA ARG A 96 8.94 -3.17 5.47
C ARG A 96 9.68 -2.29 4.47
N PRO A 97 10.79 -2.75 3.89
CA PRO A 97 11.29 -2.22 2.63
C PRO A 97 10.32 -2.54 1.50
N GLU A 98 10.17 -1.59 0.58
CA GLU A 98 9.19 -1.64 -0.48
C GLU A 98 9.76 -1.03 -1.76
N ALA A 99 9.56 -1.70 -2.89
CA ALA A 99 9.86 -1.18 -4.22
C ALA A 99 8.58 -1.07 -5.02
N ILE A 100 8.38 0.09 -5.65
CA ILE A 100 7.20 0.38 -6.47
C ILE A 100 7.66 0.80 -7.85
N TYR A 101 6.95 0.32 -8.86
CA TYR A 101 7.05 0.79 -10.23
C TYR A 101 5.66 1.01 -10.81
N SER A 102 5.45 2.16 -11.45
CA SER A 102 4.20 2.51 -12.14
C SER A 102 4.48 3.03 -13.54
N HIS A 103 3.65 2.61 -14.47
CA HIS A 103 3.64 3.09 -15.84
C HIS A 103 2.21 3.29 -16.30
N TYR A 104 1.89 4.48 -16.77
CA TYR A 104 0.56 4.78 -17.29
C TYR A 104 0.59 5.91 -18.32
N ASN A 105 -0.40 5.90 -19.18
CA ASN A 105 -0.68 6.97 -20.11
C ASN A 105 -1.87 7.80 -19.60
N TYR A 106 -1.86 9.08 -19.83
CA TYR A 106 -2.90 10.00 -19.42
C TYR A 106 -3.01 11.15 -20.43
N ASN A 107 -4.14 11.86 -20.44
CA ASN A 107 -4.30 13.06 -21.22
C ASN A 107 -3.83 14.27 -20.40
N ALA A 108 -2.84 15.02 -20.87
CA ALA A 108 -2.38 16.23 -20.22
C ALA A 108 -3.51 17.29 -20.23
N GLN A 109 -3.72 17.97 -19.11
CA GLN A 109 -4.85 18.90 -18.96
C GLN A 109 -4.77 20.10 -19.92
N GLU A 110 -3.55 20.60 -20.19
CA GLU A 110 -3.36 21.78 -21.00
C GLU A 110 -3.42 21.51 -22.51
N THR A 111 -2.92 20.36 -22.95
CA THR A 111 -2.77 20.09 -24.39
C THR A 111 -3.75 19.05 -24.93
N LEU A 112 -4.46 18.32 -24.04
CA LEU A 112 -5.28 17.15 -24.36
C LEU A 112 -4.51 16.03 -25.08
N LEU A 113 -3.20 16.15 -25.22
CA LEU A 113 -2.33 15.14 -25.83
C LEU A 113 -2.11 13.98 -24.87
N ARG A 114 -2.07 12.80 -25.44
CA ARG A 114 -1.78 11.59 -24.68
C ARG A 114 -0.30 11.52 -24.31
N THR A 115 -0.01 11.58 -23.03
CA THR A 115 1.34 11.60 -22.46
C THR A 115 1.55 10.37 -21.58
N SER A 116 2.78 9.93 -21.41
CA SER A 116 3.13 8.82 -20.54
C SER A 116 3.87 9.29 -19.29
N ALA A 117 3.59 8.66 -18.16
CA ALA A 117 4.32 8.81 -16.92
C ALA A 117 4.95 7.48 -16.51
N ARG A 118 6.19 7.55 -16.02
CA ARG A 118 6.92 6.41 -15.47
C ARG A 118 7.53 6.83 -14.15
N MET A 119 7.12 6.16 -13.08
CA MET A 119 7.60 6.47 -11.74
C MET A 119 8.03 5.21 -11.03
N GLY A 120 9.12 5.32 -10.29
CA GLY A 120 9.55 4.32 -9.34
C GLY A 120 9.73 4.92 -7.96
N ALA A 121 9.70 4.08 -6.92
CA ALA A 121 10.03 4.49 -5.57
C ALA A 121 10.63 3.34 -4.77
N LEU A 122 11.59 3.67 -3.91
CA LEU A 122 12.11 2.80 -2.89
C LEU A 122 11.73 3.38 -1.53
N LEU A 123 11.00 2.63 -0.73
CA LEU A 123 10.38 3.09 0.51
C LEU A 123 10.81 2.22 1.69
N ALA A 124 10.87 2.84 2.85
CA ALA A 124 10.87 2.17 4.13
C ALA A 124 9.56 2.52 4.86
N THR A 125 8.78 1.51 5.18
CA THR A 125 7.47 1.68 5.82
C THR A 125 7.39 0.85 7.08
N THR A 126 6.55 1.26 8.00
CA THR A 126 6.22 0.54 9.21
C THR A 126 4.72 0.41 9.33
N GLY A 127 4.24 -0.63 9.95
CA GLY A 127 2.82 -0.88 10.05
C GLY A 127 2.46 -1.95 11.05
N TYR A 128 1.18 -2.17 11.16
CA TYR A 128 0.61 -3.22 11.99
C TYR A 128 -0.38 -4.04 11.18
N GLN A 129 -0.24 -5.36 11.26
CA GLN A 129 -1.15 -6.31 10.65
C GLN A 129 -1.87 -7.10 11.73
N LEU A 130 -3.18 -7.16 11.63
CA LEU A 130 -4.05 -7.94 12.51
C LEU A 130 -4.75 -8.99 11.70
N THR A 131 -4.66 -10.24 12.16
CA THR A 131 -5.44 -11.36 11.62
C THR A 131 -6.46 -11.81 12.66
N TYR A 132 -7.73 -11.82 12.29
CA TYR A 132 -8.81 -12.34 13.11
C TYR A 132 -9.56 -13.41 12.31
N LYS A 133 -9.45 -14.66 12.76
CA LYS A 133 -9.89 -15.84 11.97
C LYS A 133 -9.22 -15.78 10.59
N ARG A 134 -9.99 -15.70 9.52
CA ARG A 134 -9.50 -15.60 8.13
C ARG A 134 -9.44 -14.17 7.59
N LEU A 135 -9.87 -13.19 8.37
CA LEU A 135 -9.79 -11.79 7.95
C LEU A 135 -8.48 -11.18 8.38
N VAL A 136 -7.85 -10.43 7.48
CA VAL A 136 -6.65 -9.65 7.76
C VAL A 136 -6.90 -8.17 7.50
N VAL A 137 -6.44 -7.35 8.44
CA VAL A 137 -6.38 -5.89 8.34
C VAL A 137 -4.93 -5.47 8.43
N ASP A 138 -4.45 -4.74 7.47
CA ASP A 138 -3.06 -4.34 7.36
C ASP A 138 -2.97 -2.83 7.11
N GLY A 139 -2.35 -2.10 8.03
CA GLY A 139 -2.17 -0.66 7.93
C GLY A 139 -0.71 -0.26 8.04
N TRP A 140 -0.27 0.70 7.22
CA TRP A 140 1.11 1.18 7.23
C TRP A 140 1.24 2.65 6.89
N VAL A 141 2.41 3.19 7.25
CA VAL A 141 2.88 4.53 6.90
C VAL A 141 4.40 4.48 6.71
N GLY A 142 4.91 5.31 5.84
CA GLY A 142 6.34 5.47 5.64
C GLY A 142 6.67 6.36 4.47
N GLY A 143 7.96 6.40 4.13
CA GLY A 143 8.45 7.23 3.06
C GLY A 143 9.76 6.72 2.47
N GLY A 144 10.25 7.42 1.47
CA GLY A 144 11.48 7.08 0.79
C GLY A 144 11.75 7.96 -0.42
N TYR A 145 12.48 7.43 -1.36
CA TYR A 145 12.94 8.15 -2.53
C TYR A 145 12.14 7.74 -3.78
N ALA A 146 11.65 8.76 -4.50
CA ALA A 146 10.97 8.59 -5.79
C ALA A 146 11.88 9.04 -6.94
N PHE A 147 11.73 8.40 -8.08
CA PHE A 147 12.46 8.69 -9.30
C PHE A 147 11.57 8.45 -10.53
N GLY A 148 11.91 9.10 -11.64
CA GLY A 148 11.19 8.98 -12.89
C GLY A 148 10.56 10.30 -13.34
N THR A 149 9.61 10.22 -14.26
CA THR A 149 8.88 11.36 -14.81
C THR A 149 7.49 11.40 -14.22
N PRO A 150 7.22 12.30 -13.25
CA PRO A 150 5.90 12.41 -12.64
C PRO A 150 4.88 12.93 -13.66
N ALA A 151 3.65 12.46 -13.53
CA ALA A 151 2.53 13.14 -14.17
C ALA A 151 2.18 14.40 -13.38
N GLU A 152 1.54 15.35 -14.03
CA GLU A 152 1.01 16.56 -13.38
C GLU A 152 0.03 16.22 -12.24
N THR A 153 -0.60 15.06 -12.31
CA THR A 153 -1.50 14.51 -11.29
C THR A 153 -0.84 13.37 -10.54
N GLY A 154 -0.36 13.64 -9.33
CA GLY A 154 0.44 12.70 -8.53
C GLY A 154 -0.29 11.47 -7.93
N TYR A 155 -1.55 11.21 -8.28
CA TYR A 155 -2.35 10.20 -7.55
C TYR A 155 -2.25 8.76 -8.06
N HIS A 156 -1.67 8.53 -9.23
CA HIS A 156 -1.70 7.21 -9.86
C HIS A 156 -0.48 6.33 -9.59
N HIS A 157 0.57 6.89 -8.97
CA HIS A 157 1.85 6.18 -8.78
C HIS A 157 1.79 5.05 -7.74
N GLY A 158 0.78 5.03 -6.89
CA GLY A 158 0.71 4.12 -5.75
C GLY A 158 1.40 4.64 -4.48
N PHE A 159 1.99 5.84 -4.54
CA PHE A 159 2.56 6.62 -3.44
C PHE A 159 2.27 8.10 -3.67
N ALA A 160 2.36 8.91 -2.64
CA ALA A 160 2.23 10.36 -2.74
C ALA A 160 3.62 11.01 -2.84
N LEU A 161 3.76 12.04 -3.66
CA LEU A 161 4.95 12.88 -3.64
C LEU A 161 4.83 13.93 -2.53
N TRP A 162 5.95 14.31 -1.95
CA TRP A 162 5.99 15.30 -0.89
C TRP A 162 5.49 16.66 -1.38
N ASN A 163 4.43 17.15 -0.77
CA ASN A 163 3.90 18.49 -0.98
C ASN A 163 3.36 19.02 0.35
N VAL A 164 4.27 19.57 1.17
CA VAL A 164 3.93 20.07 2.51
C VAL A 164 4.31 21.52 2.58
N PHE A 165 3.40 22.36 3.08
CA PHE A 165 3.57 23.81 3.19
C PHE A 165 3.96 24.51 1.89
N GLY A 166 3.42 24.04 0.74
CA GLY A 166 3.69 24.63 -0.57
C GLY A 166 5.09 24.31 -1.14
N LYS A 167 5.91 23.53 -0.42
CA LYS A 167 7.19 23.02 -0.93
C LYS A 167 7.00 21.65 -1.54
N LYS A 168 7.05 21.59 -2.87
CA LYS A 168 6.98 20.34 -3.63
C LYS A 168 8.39 19.73 -3.75
N ASN A 169 8.53 18.46 -3.43
CA ASN A 169 9.76 17.71 -3.70
C ASN A 169 9.36 16.39 -4.39
N GLU A 170 9.71 16.27 -5.65
CA GLU A 170 9.35 15.12 -6.50
C GLU A 170 10.20 13.88 -6.21
N ASN A 171 11.28 14.02 -5.46
CA ASN A 171 12.13 12.91 -5.06
C ASN A 171 11.75 12.27 -3.72
N ILE A 172 10.83 12.90 -2.96
CA ILE A 172 10.37 12.35 -1.69
C ILE A 172 9.01 11.69 -1.89
N ALA A 173 8.96 10.39 -1.69
CA ALA A 173 7.75 9.58 -1.74
C ALA A 173 7.21 9.30 -0.34
N LEU A 174 5.90 9.38 -0.19
CA LEU A 174 5.17 9.01 1.02
C LEU A 174 4.19 7.87 0.68
N SER A 175 4.10 6.89 1.56
CA SER A 175 3.17 5.77 1.41
C SER A 175 2.41 5.55 2.71
N PHE A 176 1.11 5.52 2.60
CA PHE A 176 0.21 5.13 3.70
C PHE A 176 -1.04 4.48 3.10
N SER A 177 -1.55 3.48 3.77
CA SER A 177 -2.79 2.83 3.32
C SER A 177 -3.31 1.84 4.36
N ILE A 178 -4.53 1.38 4.12
CA ILE A 178 -5.16 0.28 4.84
C ILE A 178 -5.62 -0.75 3.82
N ARG A 179 -5.37 -2.00 4.10
CA ARG A 179 -5.82 -3.16 3.31
C ARG A 179 -6.69 -4.08 4.13
N LEU A 180 -7.66 -4.66 3.46
CA LEU A 180 -8.49 -5.73 3.99
C LEU A 180 -8.26 -6.97 3.14
N GLY A 181 -8.25 -8.14 3.76
CA GLY A 181 -7.97 -9.37 3.02
C GLY A 181 -8.46 -10.62 3.72
N TYR A 182 -8.18 -11.74 3.06
CA TYR A 182 -8.55 -13.07 3.47
C TYR A 182 -7.33 -13.99 3.49
N CYS A 183 -7.16 -14.70 4.61
CA CYS A 183 -6.07 -15.65 4.84
C CYS A 183 -6.52 -17.08 4.55
N PHE A 184 -5.60 -17.89 4.00
CA PHE A 184 -5.82 -19.31 3.65
C PHE A 184 -4.52 -20.13 3.66
#